data_1a666092752c01fe349057dacffe6293
#
_entry.id   1a666092752c01fe349057dacffe6293
#
_cell.length_a   1.000
_cell.length_b   1.000
_cell.length_c   1.000
_cell.angle_alpha   90.00
_cell.angle_beta   90.00
_cell.angle_gamma   90.00
#
_symmetry.space_group_name_H-M   'P 1'
#
loop_
_entity.id
_entity.type
_entity.pdbx_description
1 polymer ?
#
loop_
_entity_poly.entity_id
_entity_poly.type
_entity_poly.pdbx_seq_one_letter_code
_entity_poly.pdbx_strand_id
1 'polypeptide(L)'
;MSAREKFEAATAGLADQSLGQIAVGLPGATAVFRKLKLDFCCGGLVSLRQAALDKNLNLADVVSQLAALQPPDARADHMAPASLIDHIISRYHEVHRVQLPELVRMARRVEAVHRENPDVPTGLAALLEEMEQKLLGHMQKEEAILFPLLRAGGSPYAGQPIGVMRAEHTSHGQALDRIHALTHDMQPPEGACNTWRALYAGISGFTDDLINHIHLENNVLFPAFEAARDSGCGSAQGMGCGCQ
;
A
#
# COMPACT_ATOMS: atom_id res chain seq x y z
N MET A 1 26.31 2.92 -27.76
CA MET A 1 25.15 2.16 -27.29
C MET A 1 23.95 2.47 -28.15
N SER A 2 23.39 1.46 -28.82
CA SER A 2 22.16 1.60 -29.61
C SER A 2 20.97 1.87 -28.71
N ALA A 3 19.84 2.36 -29.27
CA ALA A 3 18.60 2.57 -28.53
C ALA A 3 18.12 1.25 -27.88
N ARG A 4 18.37 0.12 -28.52
CA ARG A 4 18.06 -1.23 -28.04
C ARG A 4 18.91 -1.61 -26.81
N GLU A 5 20.24 -1.34 -26.83
CA GLU A 5 21.11 -1.61 -25.68
C GLU A 5 20.76 -0.73 -24.47
N LYS A 6 20.36 0.53 -24.69
CA LYS A 6 19.86 1.40 -23.61
C LYS A 6 18.53 0.90 -23.03
N PHE A 7 17.62 0.43 -23.87
CA PHE A 7 16.35 -0.16 -23.44
C PHE A 7 16.59 -1.46 -22.66
N GLU A 8 17.44 -2.37 -23.16
CA GLU A 8 17.78 -3.62 -22.48
C GLU A 8 18.50 -3.37 -21.14
N ALA A 9 19.37 -2.37 -21.03
CA ALA A 9 20.02 -1.99 -19.78
C ALA A 9 19.03 -1.37 -18.77
N ALA A 10 18.15 -0.50 -19.22
CA ALA A 10 17.11 0.10 -18.35
C ALA A 10 16.09 -0.96 -17.88
N THR A 11 15.72 -1.90 -18.76
CA THR A 11 14.78 -2.99 -18.44
C THR A 11 15.40 -4.02 -17.51
N ALA A 12 16.68 -4.36 -17.66
CA ALA A 12 17.40 -5.24 -16.74
C ALA A 12 17.44 -4.64 -15.32
N GLY A 13 17.65 -3.32 -15.22
CA GLY A 13 17.67 -2.61 -13.94
C GLY A 13 16.32 -2.64 -13.20
N LEU A 14 15.20 -2.51 -13.92
CA LEU A 14 13.87 -2.57 -13.30
C LEU A 14 13.51 -3.97 -12.80
N ALA A 15 13.89 -5.01 -13.53
CA ALA A 15 13.55 -6.39 -13.19
C ALA A 15 14.08 -6.83 -11.81
N ASP A 16 15.22 -6.31 -11.41
CA ASP A 16 15.89 -6.70 -10.17
C ASP A 16 15.63 -5.70 -9.01
N GLN A 17 14.96 -4.57 -9.30
CA GLN A 17 14.47 -3.66 -8.26
C GLN A 17 13.25 -4.24 -7.53
N SER A 18 13.10 -3.87 -6.27
CA SER A 18 11.90 -4.25 -5.50
C SER A 18 10.67 -3.46 -5.97
N LEU A 19 9.48 -4.06 -5.82
CA LEU A 19 8.22 -3.40 -6.19
C LEU A 19 8.06 -2.05 -5.46
N GLY A 20 8.43 -1.98 -4.17
CA GLY A 20 8.38 -0.76 -3.38
C GLY A 20 9.32 0.33 -3.95
N GLN A 21 10.56 -0.01 -4.32
CA GLN A 21 11.49 0.93 -4.94
C GLN A 21 10.98 1.47 -6.27
N ILE A 22 10.43 0.59 -7.12
CA ILE A 22 9.84 1.00 -8.40
C ILE A 22 8.61 1.89 -8.17
N ALA A 23 7.75 1.53 -7.21
CA ALA A 23 6.54 2.29 -6.89
C ALA A 23 6.85 3.71 -6.39
N VAL A 24 7.95 3.87 -5.64
CA VAL A 24 8.45 5.18 -5.17
C VAL A 24 9.16 5.95 -6.30
N GLY A 25 10.05 5.28 -7.03
CA GLY A 25 10.94 5.94 -7.99
C GLY A 25 10.35 6.14 -9.39
N LEU A 26 9.22 5.50 -9.72
CA LEU A 26 8.58 5.58 -11.03
C LEU A 26 7.10 5.96 -10.89
N PRO A 27 6.78 7.24 -10.97
CA PRO A 27 5.40 7.73 -10.90
C PRO A 27 4.50 7.05 -11.94
N GLY A 28 3.32 6.59 -11.49
CA GLY A 28 2.40 5.79 -12.31
C GLY A 28 2.63 4.27 -12.22
N ALA A 29 3.76 3.80 -11.69
CA ALA A 29 4.01 2.37 -11.50
C ALA A 29 2.96 1.68 -10.62
N THR A 30 2.47 2.39 -9.59
CA THR A 30 1.42 1.88 -8.70
C THR A 30 0.14 1.50 -9.45
N ALA A 31 -0.24 2.27 -10.48
CA ALA A 31 -1.40 1.94 -11.33
C ALA A 31 -1.17 0.67 -12.15
N VAL A 32 0.04 0.47 -12.68
CA VAL A 32 0.43 -0.76 -13.38
C VAL A 32 0.41 -1.94 -12.41
N PHE A 33 0.98 -1.79 -11.21
CA PHE A 33 1.02 -2.85 -10.21
C PHE A 33 -0.37 -3.26 -9.74
N ARG A 34 -1.28 -2.32 -9.49
CA ARG A 34 -2.69 -2.62 -9.17
C ARG A 34 -3.37 -3.41 -10.27
N LYS A 35 -3.25 -2.95 -11.53
CA LYS A 35 -3.82 -3.65 -12.68
C LYS A 35 -3.32 -5.09 -12.80
N LEU A 36 -2.06 -5.33 -12.48
CA LEU A 36 -1.42 -6.64 -12.53
C LEU A 36 -1.53 -7.43 -11.22
N LYS A 37 -2.19 -6.88 -10.19
CA LYS A 37 -2.34 -7.46 -8.84
C LYS A 37 -1.00 -7.81 -8.20
N LEU A 38 0.01 -6.96 -8.41
CA LEU A 38 1.33 -7.04 -7.76
C LEU A 38 1.29 -6.30 -6.44
N ASP A 39 1.63 -6.98 -5.35
CA ASP A 39 1.65 -6.40 -4.00
C ASP A 39 2.92 -5.56 -3.78
N PHE A 40 2.82 -4.28 -4.08
CA PHE A 40 3.90 -3.31 -3.87
C PHE A 40 3.82 -2.61 -2.50
N CYS A 41 2.71 -2.72 -1.77
CA CYS A 41 2.49 -2.05 -0.50
C CYS A 41 3.00 -2.86 0.71
N CYS A 42 2.65 -4.12 0.81
CA CYS A 42 3.06 -5.02 1.89
C CYS A 42 4.22 -5.94 1.47
N GLY A 43 4.17 -6.47 0.25
CA GLY A 43 5.22 -7.26 -0.40
C GLY A 43 6.27 -6.44 -1.14
N GLY A 44 6.39 -5.14 -0.84
CA GLY A 44 7.23 -4.20 -1.60
C GLY A 44 8.73 -4.51 -1.63
N LEU A 45 9.22 -5.40 -0.79
CA LEU A 45 10.63 -5.85 -0.79
C LEU A 45 10.93 -6.91 -1.86
N VAL A 46 9.91 -7.54 -2.43
CA VAL A 46 10.06 -8.56 -3.48
C VAL A 46 10.48 -7.89 -4.79
N SER A 47 11.42 -8.50 -5.53
CA SER A 47 11.84 -7.98 -6.84
C SER A 47 10.71 -8.10 -7.87
N LEU A 48 10.69 -7.21 -8.86
CA LEU A 48 9.72 -7.28 -9.97
C LEU A 48 9.77 -8.64 -10.68
N ARG A 49 10.96 -9.20 -10.86
CA ARG A 49 11.17 -10.52 -11.45
C ARG A 49 10.43 -11.61 -10.67
N GLN A 50 10.64 -11.66 -9.35
CA GLN A 50 10.03 -12.66 -8.49
C GLN A 50 8.51 -12.48 -8.44
N ALA A 51 8.03 -11.24 -8.28
CA ALA A 51 6.60 -10.94 -8.24
C ALA A 51 5.88 -11.31 -9.56
N ALA A 52 6.52 -11.07 -10.71
CA ALA A 52 6.00 -11.49 -12.00
C ALA A 52 5.94 -13.03 -12.13
N LEU A 53 6.97 -13.73 -11.65
CA LEU A 53 7.01 -15.19 -11.62
C LEU A 53 5.87 -15.77 -10.76
N ASP A 54 5.70 -15.25 -9.54
CA ASP A 54 4.68 -15.72 -8.59
C ASP A 54 3.24 -15.54 -9.13
N LYS A 55 3.04 -14.54 -9.98
CA LYS A 55 1.75 -14.24 -10.62
C LYS A 55 1.63 -14.82 -12.05
N ASN A 56 2.61 -15.61 -12.52
CA ASN A 56 2.67 -16.15 -13.89
C ASN A 56 2.54 -15.05 -14.98
N LEU A 57 3.11 -13.86 -14.73
CA LEU A 57 3.13 -12.75 -15.67
C LEU A 57 4.39 -12.80 -16.56
N ASN A 58 4.27 -12.35 -17.80
CA ASN A 58 5.43 -12.15 -18.66
C ASN A 58 6.22 -10.92 -18.18
N LEU A 59 7.41 -11.13 -17.64
CA LEU A 59 8.26 -10.06 -17.11
C LEU A 59 8.56 -8.97 -18.16
N ALA A 60 8.78 -9.35 -19.42
CA ALA A 60 9.08 -8.40 -20.48
C ALA A 60 7.90 -7.45 -20.76
N ASP A 61 6.67 -7.97 -20.69
CA ASP A 61 5.46 -7.16 -20.87
C ASP A 61 5.24 -6.20 -19.71
N VAL A 62 5.51 -6.65 -18.46
CA VAL A 62 5.43 -5.81 -17.27
C VAL A 62 6.46 -4.67 -17.35
N VAL A 63 7.71 -5.02 -17.66
CA VAL A 63 8.78 -4.03 -17.81
C VAL A 63 8.48 -3.04 -18.95
N SER A 64 7.92 -3.51 -20.06
CA SER A 64 7.50 -2.62 -21.18
C SER A 64 6.44 -1.62 -20.74
N GLN A 65 5.43 -2.05 -19.97
CA GLN A 65 4.39 -1.16 -19.43
C GLN A 65 4.99 -0.10 -18.49
N LEU A 66 5.93 -0.51 -17.61
CA LEU A 66 6.62 0.42 -16.72
C LEU A 66 7.52 1.40 -17.49
N ALA A 67 8.26 0.93 -18.48
CA ALA A 67 9.13 1.77 -19.32
C ALA A 67 8.34 2.78 -20.20
N ALA A 68 7.08 2.49 -20.48
CA ALA A 68 6.18 3.41 -21.20
C ALA A 68 5.64 4.55 -20.32
N LEU A 69 5.80 4.46 -18.99
CA LEU A 69 5.41 5.54 -18.09
C LEU A 69 6.36 6.71 -18.29
N GLN A 70 5.80 7.88 -18.58
CA GLN A 70 6.59 9.11 -18.60
C GLN A 70 6.81 9.57 -17.15
N PRO A 71 8.00 10.07 -16.79
CA PRO A 71 8.21 10.64 -15.47
C PRO A 71 7.31 11.89 -15.34
N PRO A 72 6.29 11.88 -14.48
CA PRO A 72 5.59 13.11 -14.14
C PRO A 72 6.46 13.95 -13.22
N ASP A 73 6.11 15.25 -13.10
CA ASP A 73 6.75 16.15 -12.14
C ASP A 73 6.88 15.50 -10.75
N ALA A 74 8.10 15.26 -10.34
CA ALA A 74 8.50 14.58 -9.10
C ALA A 74 8.14 15.42 -7.86
N ARG A 75 6.86 15.49 -7.45
CA ARG A 75 6.43 16.34 -6.32
C ARG A 75 5.97 15.58 -5.07
N ALA A 76 5.57 14.32 -5.17
CA ALA A 76 5.11 13.56 -3.99
C ALA A 76 6.24 12.81 -3.26
N ASP A 77 7.29 12.39 -3.96
CA ASP A 77 8.32 11.49 -3.43
C ASP A 77 9.39 12.18 -2.57
N HIS A 78 9.30 13.51 -2.38
CA HIS A 78 10.26 14.32 -1.60
C HIS A 78 9.61 15.13 -0.48
N MET A 79 8.43 14.71 -0.01
CA MET A 79 7.82 15.39 1.15
C MET A 79 8.65 15.10 2.41
N ALA A 80 8.92 16.16 3.19
CA ALA A 80 9.47 15.97 4.53
C ALA A 80 8.53 15.07 5.37
N PRO A 81 9.06 14.20 6.24
CA PRO A 81 8.24 13.24 7.00
C PRO A 81 7.03 13.86 7.71
N ALA A 82 7.18 15.05 8.29
CA ALA A 82 6.07 15.75 8.93
C ALA A 82 4.94 16.11 7.95
N SER A 83 5.29 16.63 6.76
CA SER A 83 4.32 16.96 5.72
C SER A 83 3.67 15.70 5.12
N LEU A 84 4.41 14.60 5.01
CA LEU A 84 3.88 13.31 4.56
C LEU A 84 2.86 12.76 5.56
N ILE A 85 3.13 12.86 6.88
CA ILE A 85 2.18 12.50 7.92
C ILE A 85 0.89 13.34 7.82
N ASP A 86 1.01 14.67 7.62
CA ASP A 86 -0.16 15.54 7.43
C ASP A 86 -0.98 15.12 6.21
N HIS A 87 -0.29 14.75 5.12
CA HIS A 87 -0.93 14.26 3.92
C HIS A 87 -1.65 12.92 4.15
N ILE A 88 -1.02 11.97 4.84
CA ILE A 88 -1.62 10.67 5.19
C ILE A 88 -2.90 10.88 5.99
N ILE A 89 -2.86 11.69 7.03
CA ILE A 89 -4.02 11.96 7.88
C ILE A 89 -5.15 12.58 7.05
N SER A 90 -4.87 13.68 6.34
CA SER A 90 -5.93 14.44 5.65
C SER A 90 -6.47 13.73 4.40
N ARG A 91 -5.62 13.04 3.64
CA ARG A 91 -6.01 12.42 2.37
C ARG A 91 -6.55 11.00 2.54
N TYR A 92 -6.12 10.28 3.55
CA TYR A 92 -6.50 8.88 3.73
C TYR A 92 -7.29 8.64 5.02
N HIS A 93 -6.78 8.98 6.20
CA HIS A 93 -7.46 8.67 7.46
C HIS A 93 -8.85 9.31 7.55
N GLU A 94 -8.94 10.62 7.27
CA GLU A 94 -10.22 11.34 7.30
C GLU A 94 -11.19 10.81 6.24
N VAL A 95 -10.68 10.47 5.05
CA VAL A 95 -11.51 9.91 3.97
C VAL A 95 -12.02 8.52 4.34
N HIS A 96 -11.16 7.63 4.87
CA HIS A 96 -11.56 6.29 5.28
C HIS A 96 -12.63 6.28 6.37
N ARG A 97 -12.54 7.23 7.33
CA ARG A 97 -13.56 7.39 8.40
C ARG A 97 -14.95 7.72 7.87
N VAL A 98 -15.03 8.42 6.75
CA VAL A 98 -16.30 8.78 6.11
C VAL A 98 -16.78 7.70 5.15
N GLN A 99 -15.86 7.12 4.41
CA GLN A 99 -16.18 6.22 3.30
C GLN A 99 -16.62 4.83 3.78
N LEU A 100 -15.94 4.25 4.77
CA LEU A 100 -16.23 2.88 5.23
C LEU A 100 -17.64 2.70 5.79
N PRO A 101 -18.18 3.55 6.67
CA PRO A 101 -19.56 3.42 7.14
C PRO A 101 -20.57 3.45 6.00
N GLU A 102 -20.34 4.24 4.95
CA GLU A 102 -21.21 4.31 3.80
C GLU A 102 -21.16 3.03 2.95
N LEU A 103 -19.95 2.47 2.76
CA LEU A 103 -19.78 1.19 2.07
C LEU A 103 -20.47 0.04 2.81
N VAL A 104 -20.34 0.00 4.14
CA VAL A 104 -21.04 -0.96 5.01
C VAL A 104 -22.55 -0.85 4.83
N ARG A 105 -23.09 0.39 4.89
CA ARG A 105 -24.52 0.64 4.72
C ARG A 105 -25.02 0.17 3.34
N MET A 106 -24.26 0.45 2.28
CA MET A 106 -24.62 0.00 0.93
C MET A 106 -24.54 -1.51 0.78
N ALA A 107 -23.51 -2.16 1.36
CA ALA A 107 -23.34 -3.61 1.31
C ALA A 107 -24.52 -4.33 2.02
N ARG A 108 -24.89 -3.90 3.22
CA ARG A 108 -26.08 -4.42 3.94
C ARG A 108 -27.34 -4.30 3.10
N ARG A 109 -27.52 -3.16 2.41
CA ARG A 109 -28.69 -2.96 1.53
C ARG A 109 -28.68 -3.91 0.34
N VAL A 110 -27.54 -4.07 -0.32
CA VAL A 110 -27.40 -4.98 -1.48
C VAL A 110 -27.67 -6.42 -1.08
N GLU A 111 -27.08 -6.90 0.02
CA GLU A 111 -27.32 -8.26 0.53
C GLU A 111 -28.80 -8.50 0.89
N ALA A 112 -29.44 -7.53 1.54
CA ALA A 112 -30.85 -7.67 1.94
C ALA A 112 -31.80 -7.66 0.74
N VAL A 113 -31.59 -6.76 -0.24
CA VAL A 113 -32.48 -6.60 -1.39
C VAL A 113 -32.31 -7.70 -2.43
N HIS A 114 -31.07 -8.18 -2.58
CA HIS A 114 -30.72 -9.15 -3.63
C HIS A 114 -30.44 -10.55 -3.10
N ARG A 115 -30.90 -10.89 -1.89
CA ARG A 115 -30.63 -12.17 -1.20
C ARG A 115 -30.92 -13.42 -2.03
N GLU A 116 -31.85 -13.36 -2.99
CA GLU A 116 -32.21 -14.48 -3.88
C GLU A 116 -31.32 -14.54 -5.15
N ASN A 117 -30.46 -13.53 -5.35
CA ASN A 117 -29.57 -13.51 -6.50
C ASN A 117 -28.31 -14.33 -6.18
N PRO A 118 -27.92 -15.34 -7.02
CA PRO A 118 -26.75 -16.17 -6.76
C PRO A 118 -25.43 -15.39 -6.72
N ASP A 119 -25.36 -14.23 -7.38
CA ASP A 119 -24.16 -13.39 -7.45
C ASP A 119 -24.06 -12.37 -6.32
N VAL A 120 -25.04 -12.37 -5.38
CA VAL A 120 -25.01 -11.43 -4.25
C VAL A 120 -23.74 -11.67 -3.40
N PRO A 121 -22.98 -10.62 -3.04
CA PRO A 121 -21.73 -10.76 -2.30
C PRO A 121 -21.99 -11.02 -0.81
N THR A 122 -22.56 -12.19 -0.50
CA THR A 122 -22.94 -12.57 0.88
C THR A 122 -21.73 -12.53 1.81
N GLY A 123 -21.84 -11.81 2.92
CA GLY A 123 -20.78 -11.63 3.90
C GLY A 123 -19.90 -10.41 3.66
N LEU A 124 -20.10 -9.67 2.57
CA LEU A 124 -19.35 -8.45 2.27
C LEU A 124 -19.59 -7.36 3.32
N ALA A 125 -20.83 -7.18 3.77
CA ALA A 125 -21.15 -6.19 4.81
C ALA A 125 -20.40 -6.49 6.11
N ALA A 126 -20.40 -7.74 6.58
CA ALA A 126 -19.68 -8.15 7.78
C ALA A 126 -18.16 -7.98 7.64
N LEU A 127 -17.61 -8.29 6.46
CA LEU A 127 -16.20 -8.09 6.18
C LEU A 127 -15.79 -6.61 6.20
N LEU A 128 -16.61 -5.73 5.62
CA LEU A 128 -16.38 -4.28 5.65
C LEU A 128 -16.51 -3.71 7.07
N GLU A 129 -17.43 -4.21 7.89
CA GLU A 129 -17.56 -3.83 9.30
C GLU A 129 -16.33 -4.25 10.12
N GLU A 130 -15.83 -5.47 9.93
CA GLU A 130 -14.61 -5.94 10.56
C GLU A 130 -13.41 -5.06 10.14
N MET A 131 -13.33 -4.73 8.86
CA MET A 131 -12.28 -3.88 8.30
C MET A 131 -12.35 -2.45 8.85
N GLU A 132 -13.56 -1.87 8.96
CA GLU A 132 -13.78 -0.55 9.56
C GLU A 132 -13.22 -0.49 10.99
N GLN A 133 -13.60 -1.45 11.84
CA GLN A 133 -13.14 -1.48 13.22
C GLN A 133 -11.61 -1.61 13.33
N LYS A 134 -11.01 -2.49 12.54
CA LYS A 134 -9.56 -2.72 12.53
C LYS A 134 -8.81 -1.48 12.02
N LEU A 135 -9.28 -0.88 10.93
CA LEU A 135 -8.62 0.28 10.33
C LEU A 135 -8.75 1.52 11.23
N LEU A 136 -9.90 1.75 11.87
CA LEU A 136 -10.07 2.82 12.85
C LEU A 136 -9.11 2.67 14.03
N GLY A 137 -8.97 1.46 14.57
CA GLY A 137 -8.03 1.17 15.66
C GLY A 137 -6.56 1.31 15.24
N HIS A 138 -6.24 0.97 14.00
CA HIS A 138 -4.92 1.15 13.38
C HIS A 138 -4.56 2.64 13.27
N MET A 139 -5.36 3.43 12.58
CA MET A 139 -5.18 4.87 12.42
C MET A 139 -5.10 5.62 13.76
N GLN A 140 -5.87 5.17 14.77
CA GLN A 140 -5.80 5.75 16.11
C GLN A 140 -4.44 5.53 16.77
N LYS A 141 -3.83 4.34 16.63
CA LYS A 141 -2.48 4.06 17.15
C LYS A 141 -1.42 4.90 16.47
N GLU A 142 -1.56 5.12 15.16
CA GLU A 142 -0.66 5.98 14.40
C GLU A 142 -0.75 7.42 14.86
N GLU A 143 -1.93 7.98 14.88
CA GLU A 143 -2.16 9.38 15.25
C GLU A 143 -1.82 9.68 16.72
N ALA A 144 -2.09 8.74 17.63
CA ALA A 144 -1.86 8.94 19.05
C ALA A 144 -0.43 8.62 19.50
N ILE A 145 0.26 7.70 18.82
CA ILE A 145 1.55 7.18 19.30
C ILE A 145 2.64 7.29 18.23
N LEU A 146 2.45 6.67 17.06
CA LEU A 146 3.53 6.55 16.09
C LEU A 146 3.86 7.89 15.42
N PHE A 147 2.88 8.58 14.86
CA PHE A 147 3.11 9.84 14.17
C PHE A 147 3.71 10.94 15.04
N PRO A 148 3.27 11.15 16.30
CA PRO A 148 3.96 12.06 17.23
C PRO A 148 5.43 11.67 17.46
N LEU A 149 5.72 10.37 17.59
CA LEU A 149 7.08 9.87 17.76
C LEU A 149 7.95 10.16 16.51
N LEU A 150 7.42 9.92 15.31
CA LEU A 150 8.12 10.19 14.07
C LEU A 150 8.32 11.69 13.82
N ARG A 151 7.34 12.54 14.15
CA ARG A 151 7.46 14.01 14.08
C ARG A 151 8.54 14.56 15.00
N ALA A 152 8.77 13.92 16.14
CA ALA A 152 9.85 14.27 17.07
C ALA A 152 11.26 13.82 16.60
N GLY A 153 11.37 13.31 15.36
CA GLY A 153 12.64 12.83 14.80
C GLY A 153 12.85 11.32 14.94
N GLY A 154 11.83 10.59 15.38
CA GLY A 154 11.91 9.16 15.64
C GLY A 154 12.55 8.86 17.01
N SER A 155 12.76 7.58 17.28
CA SER A 155 13.37 7.06 18.49
C SER A 155 14.04 5.72 18.20
N PRO A 156 15.08 5.32 18.94
CA PRO A 156 15.62 3.96 18.85
C PRO A 156 14.57 2.85 19.05
N TYR A 157 13.45 3.21 19.67
CA TYR A 157 12.33 2.29 19.93
C TYR A 157 11.23 2.34 18.85
N ALA A 158 11.32 3.22 17.84
CA ALA A 158 10.31 3.36 16.78
C ALA A 158 10.09 2.07 15.97
N GLY A 159 11.08 1.20 15.88
CA GLY A 159 10.96 -0.05 15.11
C GLY A 159 9.93 -1.04 15.64
N GLN A 160 9.64 -1.05 16.95
CA GLN A 160 8.60 -1.91 17.48
C GLN A 160 7.19 -1.48 17.04
N PRO A 161 6.74 -0.22 17.23
CA PRO A 161 5.46 0.22 16.70
C PRO A 161 5.40 0.17 15.16
N ILE A 162 6.46 0.49 14.42
CA ILE A 162 6.51 0.30 12.95
C ILE A 162 6.27 -1.17 12.58
N GLY A 163 6.90 -2.12 13.27
CA GLY A 163 6.70 -3.55 13.02
C GLY A 163 5.25 -3.99 13.26
N VAL A 164 4.57 -3.44 14.27
CA VAL A 164 3.14 -3.67 14.51
C VAL A 164 2.30 -3.14 13.36
N MET A 165 2.54 -1.90 12.91
CA MET A 165 1.81 -1.32 11.78
C MET A 165 1.98 -2.16 10.50
N ARG A 166 3.19 -2.59 10.17
CA ARG A 166 3.44 -3.47 9.01
C ARG A 166 2.67 -4.80 9.10
N ALA A 167 2.56 -5.40 10.27
CA ALA A 167 1.77 -6.62 10.47
C ALA A 167 0.27 -6.37 10.27
N GLU A 168 -0.25 -5.24 10.75
CA GLU A 168 -1.63 -4.83 10.53
C GLU A 168 -1.91 -4.50 9.06
N HIS A 169 -0.98 -3.86 8.35
CA HIS A 169 -1.05 -3.65 6.90
C HIS A 169 -1.19 -4.96 6.12
N THR A 170 -0.41 -5.99 6.50
CA THR A 170 -0.55 -7.32 5.90
C THR A 170 -1.96 -7.89 6.13
N SER A 171 -2.52 -7.72 7.33
CA SER A 171 -3.90 -8.13 7.64
C SER A 171 -4.95 -7.37 6.80
N HIS A 172 -4.73 -6.05 6.58
CA HIS A 172 -5.59 -5.26 5.70
C HIS A 172 -5.50 -5.73 4.24
N GLY A 173 -4.31 -6.05 3.74
CA GLY A 173 -4.13 -6.64 2.41
C GLY A 173 -4.91 -7.95 2.24
N GLN A 174 -4.86 -8.86 3.22
CA GLN A 174 -5.65 -10.10 3.20
C GLN A 174 -7.17 -9.83 3.19
N ALA A 175 -7.63 -8.79 3.90
CA ALA A 175 -9.04 -8.39 3.86
C ALA A 175 -9.43 -7.86 2.47
N LEU A 176 -8.57 -7.10 1.80
CA LEU A 176 -8.78 -6.67 0.41
C LEU A 176 -8.88 -7.86 -0.55
N ASP A 177 -8.04 -8.89 -0.41
CA ASP A 177 -8.11 -10.11 -1.23
C ASP A 177 -9.47 -10.82 -1.06
N ARG A 178 -10.00 -10.87 0.18
CA ARG A 178 -11.34 -11.43 0.46
C ARG A 178 -12.45 -10.59 -0.17
N ILE A 179 -12.33 -9.25 -0.16
CA ILE A 179 -13.27 -8.34 -0.84
C ILE A 179 -13.27 -8.62 -2.34
N HIS A 180 -12.08 -8.71 -2.96
CA HIS A 180 -11.93 -9.06 -4.38
C HIS A 180 -12.61 -10.38 -4.73
N ALA A 181 -12.42 -11.41 -3.91
CA ALA A 181 -13.04 -12.71 -4.10
C ALA A 181 -14.57 -12.66 -4.01
N LEU A 182 -15.13 -11.97 -2.98
CA LEU A 182 -16.57 -11.86 -2.77
C LEU A 182 -17.28 -11.02 -3.84
N THR A 183 -16.58 -10.09 -4.45
CA THR A 183 -17.15 -9.14 -5.43
C THR A 183 -16.80 -9.48 -6.88
N HIS A 184 -16.12 -10.61 -7.12
CA HIS A 184 -15.58 -10.93 -8.44
C HIS A 184 -14.79 -9.77 -9.04
N ASP A 185 -13.81 -9.24 -8.27
CA ASP A 185 -13.02 -8.07 -8.62
C ASP A 185 -13.86 -6.81 -8.89
N MET A 186 -14.89 -6.58 -8.07
CA MET A 186 -15.85 -5.48 -8.20
C MET A 186 -16.55 -5.43 -9.56
N GLN A 187 -16.80 -6.61 -10.18
CA GLN A 187 -17.56 -6.73 -11.42
C GLN A 187 -19.06 -6.88 -11.10
N PRO A 188 -19.90 -5.85 -11.32
CA PRO A 188 -21.32 -5.96 -11.05
C PRO A 188 -21.95 -6.99 -12.01
N PRO A 189 -22.81 -7.90 -11.52
CA PRO A 189 -23.49 -8.86 -12.39
C PRO A 189 -24.46 -8.16 -13.33
N GLU A 190 -24.86 -8.85 -14.40
CA GLU A 190 -25.93 -8.39 -15.27
C GLU A 190 -27.22 -8.19 -14.47
N GLY A 191 -27.87 -7.03 -14.63
CA GLY A 191 -29.06 -6.67 -13.83
C GLY A 191 -28.78 -6.08 -12.46
N ALA A 192 -27.52 -5.88 -12.04
CA ALA A 192 -27.19 -5.18 -10.81
C ALA A 192 -27.88 -3.81 -10.73
N CYS A 193 -28.49 -3.49 -9.59
CA CYS A 193 -29.12 -2.20 -9.37
C CYS A 193 -28.09 -1.08 -9.19
N ASN A 194 -28.53 0.18 -9.25
CA ASN A 194 -27.64 1.33 -9.10
C ASN A 194 -26.89 1.33 -7.76
N THR A 195 -27.50 0.90 -6.67
CA THR A 195 -26.83 0.79 -5.36
C THR A 195 -25.70 -0.23 -5.40
N TRP A 196 -25.91 -1.37 -6.06
CA TRP A 196 -24.87 -2.39 -6.20
C TRP A 196 -23.68 -1.89 -7.04
N ARG A 197 -23.96 -1.24 -8.17
CA ARG A 197 -22.94 -0.62 -9.01
C ARG A 197 -22.16 0.47 -8.26
N ALA A 198 -22.87 1.32 -7.50
CA ALA A 198 -22.26 2.37 -6.68
C ALA A 198 -21.41 1.79 -5.55
N LEU A 199 -21.88 0.71 -4.89
CA LEU A 199 -21.09 -0.02 -3.89
C LEU A 199 -19.76 -0.51 -4.47
N TYR A 200 -19.79 -1.19 -5.61
CA TYR A 200 -18.57 -1.74 -6.21
C TYR A 200 -17.61 -0.64 -6.69
N ALA A 201 -18.12 0.43 -7.25
CA ALA A 201 -17.31 1.60 -7.59
C ALA A 201 -16.67 2.24 -6.34
N GLY A 202 -17.45 2.37 -5.25
CA GLY A 202 -16.95 2.89 -3.97
C GLY A 202 -15.90 1.98 -3.33
N ILE A 203 -16.08 0.66 -3.36
CA ILE A 203 -15.10 -0.31 -2.87
C ILE A 203 -13.82 -0.26 -3.70
N SER A 204 -13.92 -0.13 -5.03
CA SER A 204 -12.75 0.02 -5.89
C SER A 204 -11.92 1.25 -5.51
N GLY A 205 -12.58 2.41 -5.32
CA GLY A 205 -11.92 3.63 -4.87
C GLY A 205 -11.29 3.50 -3.48
N PHE A 206 -11.99 2.87 -2.54
CA PHE A 206 -11.48 2.59 -1.20
C PHE A 206 -10.24 1.68 -1.23
N THR A 207 -10.29 0.62 -2.02
CA THR A 207 -9.16 -0.31 -2.19
C THR A 207 -7.92 0.41 -2.72
N ASP A 208 -8.09 1.23 -3.77
CA ASP A 208 -7.00 2.03 -4.34
C ASP A 208 -6.41 3.00 -3.31
N ASP A 209 -7.24 3.68 -2.54
CA ASP A 209 -6.82 4.61 -1.51
C ASP A 209 -6.09 3.91 -0.36
N LEU A 210 -6.59 2.76 0.11
CA LEU A 210 -5.93 2.02 1.19
C LEU A 210 -4.58 1.44 0.75
N ILE A 211 -4.46 0.93 -0.47
CA ILE A 211 -3.19 0.45 -1.01
C ILE A 211 -2.16 1.59 -1.10
N ASN A 212 -2.58 2.78 -1.58
CA ASN A 212 -1.69 3.94 -1.65
C ASN A 212 -1.30 4.46 -0.26
N HIS A 213 -2.22 4.47 0.69
CA HIS A 213 -1.99 4.81 2.10
C HIS A 213 -0.88 3.92 2.69
N ILE A 214 -1.09 2.61 2.68
CA ILE A 214 -0.12 1.62 3.15
C ILE A 214 1.22 1.74 2.42
N HIS A 215 1.20 2.01 1.11
CA HIS A 215 2.41 2.20 0.32
C HIS A 215 3.25 3.39 0.82
N LEU A 216 2.62 4.55 1.05
CA LEU A 216 3.31 5.74 1.56
C LEU A 216 3.95 5.49 2.92
N GLU A 217 3.29 4.76 3.80
CA GLU A 217 3.85 4.42 5.10
C GLU A 217 4.96 3.40 5.01
N ASN A 218 4.71 2.27 4.38
CA ASN A 218 5.66 1.16 4.34
C ASN A 218 6.92 1.46 3.53
N ASN A 219 6.80 2.23 2.45
CA ASN A 219 7.88 2.39 1.48
C ASN A 219 8.49 3.81 1.43
N VAL A 220 7.81 4.80 2.03
CA VAL A 220 8.32 6.19 2.07
C VAL A 220 8.56 6.65 3.50
N LEU A 221 7.53 6.61 4.37
CA LEU A 221 7.61 7.16 5.73
C LEU A 221 8.49 6.31 6.65
N PHE A 222 8.18 5.03 6.82
CA PHE A 222 8.87 4.17 7.80
C PHE A 222 10.36 3.97 7.50
N PRO A 223 10.80 3.77 6.24
CA PRO A 223 12.22 3.61 5.92
C PRO A 223 13.08 4.82 6.33
N ALA A 224 12.53 6.04 6.32
CA ALA A 224 13.24 7.23 6.76
C ALA A 224 13.68 7.17 8.23
N PHE A 225 13.00 6.34 9.07
CA PHE A 225 13.29 6.17 10.49
C PHE A 225 13.94 4.82 10.82
N GLU A 226 13.94 3.87 9.91
CA GLU A 226 14.63 2.57 10.04
C GLU A 226 16.11 2.67 9.65
N ALA A 227 16.43 3.39 8.58
CA ALA A 227 17.80 3.57 8.07
C ALA A 227 18.73 4.36 9.03
N ALA A 228 18.17 5.17 9.92
CA ALA A 228 18.95 5.91 10.91
C ALA A 228 19.61 5.01 11.98
N ARG A 229 19.31 3.73 12.04
CA ARG A 229 19.88 2.76 12.98
C ARG A 229 21.25 2.22 12.56
N ASP A 230 21.49 2.07 11.26
CA ASP A 230 22.73 1.46 10.76
C ASP A 230 23.93 2.43 10.78
N SER A 231 23.68 3.74 10.86
CA SER A 231 24.73 4.76 10.91
C SER A 231 25.22 5.10 12.32
N GLY A 232 24.59 4.59 13.36
CA GLY A 232 24.89 4.92 14.77
C GLY A 232 25.82 3.96 15.51
N CYS A 233 26.25 2.84 14.92
CA CYS A 233 27.08 1.83 15.58
C CYS A 233 28.47 1.67 14.98
N GLY A 234 29.17 2.78 14.72
CA GLY A 234 30.50 2.74 14.11
C GLY A 234 31.36 3.94 14.44
N SER A 235 31.83 4.06 15.69
CA SER A 235 33.15 4.61 16.05
C SER A 235 33.29 4.83 17.55
N ALA A 236 33.54 3.74 18.28
CA ALA A 236 34.29 3.83 19.52
C ALA A 236 35.63 3.13 19.30
N GLN A 237 36.52 3.79 18.58
CA GLN A 237 37.93 3.42 18.56
C GLN A 237 38.60 3.96 19.82
N GLY A 238 39.05 3.05 20.65
CA GLY A 238 40.35 3.07 21.31
C GLY A 238 40.71 4.30 22.11
N MET A 239 40.49 4.27 23.43
CA MET A 239 41.42 4.86 24.38
C MET A 239 41.82 3.76 25.36
N GLY A 240 43.04 3.24 25.16
CA GLY A 240 43.71 2.36 26.09
C GLY A 240 44.01 3.11 27.38
N CYS A 241 43.46 2.63 28.50
CA CYS A 241 43.96 2.94 29.86
C CYS A 241 45.09 1.97 30.19
N GLY A 242 46.32 2.46 30.12
CA GLY A 242 47.44 1.84 30.80
C GLY A 242 47.33 2.07 32.26
N CYS A 243 47.26 0.99 33.06
CA CYS A 243 47.52 1.00 34.52
C CYS A 243 48.96 0.60 34.74
N GLN A 244 49.72 1.51 35.34
CA GLN A 244 50.84 1.14 36.21
C GLN A 244 50.32 1.03 37.64
#